data_f9f77106d8f198ccba0209e1cc084bef
#
_entry.id   f9f77106d8f198ccba0209e1cc084bef
#
_cell.length_a   1.000
_cell.length_b   1.000
_cell.length_c   1.000
_cell.angle_alpha   90.00
_cell.angle_beta   90.00
_cell.angle_gamma   90.00
#
_symmetry.space_group_name_H-M   'P 1'
#
loop_
_entity.id
_entity.type
_entity.pdbx_description
1 polymer ?
#
loop_
_entity_poly.entity_id
_entity_poly.type
_entity_poly.pdbx_seq_one_letter_code
_entity_poly.pdbx_strand_id
1 'polypeptide(L)'
;MEGKNYKKSAVAALLIAVMAMGLIGCGSQDKASEKKHISVYLWSSALLAEYAPYIQSQLPDLELEFVVGNNDLDYYKFMAEKGTLPDIITNRRFSLHDGEELKEHLLDLSETDIAASYYNTYLENYRNGDGTINWLPVCGEVDTIAANKVLFEKYNIPLPTDYDSFVQACREFEKYGIRGFLSDFDYDYTCMELLQGWSISELTSLEGQMWRMDYENPTGETAGLDDKIWPGVFQRMEQFIEDAGITAEEVNFSFQDVEDKFSEGKAAMIRQTGTVISLYEDKDEVEPVLLPYFSQDGEGWLLTYPAFQIALSKDLERDGIKDDALRVLQVMLSEEAQNLLARNKDVISYKKDVNLALREELKNLEPYVESNHLYIRLASNDFFSASRDVVQKMIKGEYNAKQAYSAFDELLRAANGAEEPKPVTIGETYSRSFTDKGVSPAVSSIAATLREMYGADVLITPAYNLCGPVSAGEYTEKMTGYMVMPNALIAGVCEEMTGRQVRELLRCLTEGDEDVLKPFNLSTLPVVSGLGIEVTEEENGYSLKSVKSEGKEIKDDAVYKVAYLNPAGFYNFLMNRFADEEGNLLFEIQEIQTRAAWTEYMKEGHCMAEPEDYIIVK
;
A
#
# COMPACT_ATOMS: atom_id res chain seq x y z
N MET A 1 -29.70 -13.81 -32.65
CA MET A 1 -29.33 -14.96 -31.79
C MET A 1 -28.40 -15.83 -32.59
N GLU A 2 -27.30 -16.23 -32.06
CA GLU A 2 -26.15 -16.96 -32.62
C GLU A 2 -24.91 -16.09 -32.86
N GLY A 3 -23.93 -16.26 -31.97
CA GLY A 3 -22.60 -15.68 -32.18
C GLY A 3 -21.84 -15.31 -30.90
N LYS A 4 -21.85 -16.16 -29.88
CA LYS A 4 -20.95 -15.98 -28.73
C LYS A 4 -20.57 -17.34 -28.13
N ASN A 5 -19.71 -18.12 -28.78
CA ASN A 5 -19.17 -19.34 -28.14
C ASN A 5 -17.91 -19.91 -28.82
N TYR A 6 -17.04 -19.11 -29.40
CA TYR A 6 -15.81 -19.63 -30.06
C TYR A 6 -14.47 -19.18 -29.47
N LYS A 7 -14.45 -18.38 -28.37
CA LYS A 7 -13.18 -17.94 -27.77
C LYS A 7 -12.72 -18.68 -26.52
N LYS A 8 -13.55 -19.56 -25.93
CA LYS A 8 -13.16 -20.37 -24.77
C LYS A 8 -12.50 -21.71 -25.10
N SER A 9 -12.59 -22.18 -26.34
CA SER A 9 -12.05 -23.49 -26.74
C SER A 9 -10.61 -23.47 -27.26
N ALA A 10 -10.05 -22.30 -27.55
CA ALA A 10 -8.70 -22.19 -28.09
C ALA A 10 -7.60 -22.17 -27.02
N VAL A 11 -7.93 -21.72 -25.81
CA VAL A 11 -6.96 -21.68 -24.69
C VAL A 11 -6.79 -23.05 -24.04
N ALA A 12 -7.86 -23.85 -23.99
CA ALA A 12 -7.80 -25.21 -23.44
C ALA A 12 -7.04 -26.22 -24.34
N ALA A 13 -6.95 -25.96 -25.64
CA ALA A 13 -6.26 -26.83 -26.58
C ALA A 13 -4.74 -26.62 -26.61
N LEU A 14 -4.23 -25.49 -26.16
CA LEU A 14 -2.79 -25.19 -26.11
C LEU A 14 -2.11 -25.77 -24.86
N LEU A 15 -2.85 -25.95 -23.77
CA LEU A 15 -2.33 -26.54 -22.52
C LEU A 15 -2.19 -28.08 -22.59
N ILE A 16 -2.94 -28.77 -23.46
CA ILE A 16 -2.86 -30.25 -23.61
C ILE A 16 -1.72 -30.67 -24.53
N ALA A 17 -1.19 -29.83 -25.39
CA ALA A 17 -0.12 -30.18 -26.34
C ALA A 17 1.29 -30.18 -25.72
N VAL A 18 1.49 -29.60 -24.52
CA VAL A 18 2.79 -29.57 -23.83
C VAL A 18 3.02 -30.80 -22.93
N MET A 19 1.95 -31.52 -22.55
CA MET A 19 2.07 -32.72 -21.68
C MET A 19 2.31 -34.05 -22.40
N ALA A 20 2.39 -34.07 -23.72
CA ALA A 20 2.47 -35.35 -24.48
C ALA A 20 3.85 -35.72 -25.06
N MET A 21 4.92 -35.00 -24.74
CA MET A 21 6.27 -35.26 -25.28
C MET A 21 7.35 -35.65 -24.26
N GLY A 22 6.95 -36.12 -23.08
CA GLY A 22 7.87 -36.44 -21.97
C GLY A 22 7.93 -37.90 -21.52
N LEU A 23 7.66 -38.92 -22.38
CA LEU A 23 7.78 -40.32 -21.99
C LEU A 23 8.48 -41.18 -23.07
N ILE A 24 9.79 -41.02 -23.23
CA ILE A 24 10.73 -42.10 -23.63
C ILE A 24 12.15 -41.62 -23.31
N GLY A 25 12.76 -42.14 -22.27
CA GLY A 25 14.17 -41.95 -21.96
C GLY A 25 14.54 -42.58 -20.62
N CYS A 26 15.05 -43.80 -20.66
CA CYS A 26 15.62 -44.54 -19.52
C CYS A 26 16.79 -43.80 -18.89
N GLY A 27 16.77 -43.70 -17.57
CA GLY A 27 17.96 -43.89 -16.72
C GLY A 27 18.86 -42.68 -16.46
N SER A 28 18.46 -41.84 -15.54
CA SER A 28 19.28 -41.31 -14.45
C SER A 28 18.32 -40.72 -13.43
N GLN A 29 18.48 -41.04 -12.16
CA GLN A 29 17.86 -40.30 -11.08
C GLN A 29 18.55 -38.92 -11.03
N ASP A 30 18.10 -38.00 -11.86
CA ASP A 30 18.37 -36.58 -11.62
C ASP A 30 17.59 -36.22 -10.35
N LYS A 31 18.32 -35.96 -9.27
CA LYS A 31 17.81 -35.21 -8.16
C LYS A 31 17.17 -33.96 -8.79
N ALA A 32 15.85 -33.81 -8.65
CA ALA A 32 15.22 -32.54 -8.95
C ALA A 32 16.09 -31.47 -8.28
N SER A 33 16.68 -30.57 -9.03
CA SER A 33 17.48 -29.50 -8.44
C SER A 33 16.52 -28.73 -7.56
N GLU A 34 16.85 -28.63 -6.27
CA GLU A 34 16.10 -27.84 -5.30
C GLU A 34 15.94 -26.45 -5.90
N LYS A 35 14.70 -25.98 -6.06
CA LYS A 35 14.44 -24.65 -6.60
C LYS A 35 15.09 -23.62 -5.70
N LYS A 36 15.64 -22.57 -6.28
CA LYS A 36 16.16 -21.46 -5.50
C LYS A 36 15.00 -20.70 -4.90
N HIS A 37 15.07 -20.47 -3.60
CA HIS A 37 14.08 -19.74 -2.85
C HIS A 37 14.42 -18.24 -2.83
N ILE A 38 13.42 -17.38 -3.07
CA ILE A 38 13.53 -15.92 -3.00
C ILE A 38 12.30 -15.38 -2.25
N SER A 39 12.55 -14.68 -1.17
CA SER A 39 11.53 -14.02 -0.37
C SER A 39 11.19 -12.63 -0.94
N VAL A 40 9.89 -12.37 -1.15
CA VAL A 40 9.38 -11.10 -1.71
C VAL A 40 8.41 -10.48 -0.71
N TYR A 41 8.81 -9.37 -0.11
CA TYR A 41 8.02 -8.67 0.88
C TYR A 41 7.18 -7.58 0.24
N LEU A 42 5.85 -7.80 0.16
CA LEU A 42 4.89 -6.91 -0.48
C LEU A 42 4.29 -5.92 0.53
N TRP A 43 4.15 -4.66 0.14
CA TRP A 43 3.58 -3.62 0.99
C TRP A 43 2.06 -3.73 1.20
N SER A 44 1.36 -4.53 0.37
CA SER A 44 -0.11 -4.63 0.40
C SER A 44 -0.58 -6.03 0.04
N SER A 45 -1.58 -6.52 0.78
CA SER A 45 -2.26 -7.78 0.49
C SER A 45 -3.02 -7.77 -0.85
N ALA A 46 -3.40 -6.60 -1.36
CA ALA A 46 -4.04 -6.50 -2.67
C ALA A 46 -3.17 -7.03 -3.82
N LEU A 47 -1.85 -7.01 -3.66
CA LEU A 47 -0.90 -7.56 -4.64
C LEU A 47 -0.89 -9.09 -4.70
N LEU A 48 -1.47 -9.77 -3.72
CA LEU A 48 -1.55 -11.23 -3.68
C LEU A 48 -2.58 -11.81 -4.66
N ALA A 49 -3.58 -11.02 -5.08
CA ALA A 49 -4.68 -11.51 -5.89
C ALA A 49 -4.27 -11.86 -7.33
N GLU A 50 -3.60 -10.95 -8.02
CA GLU A 50 -3.22 -11.10 -9.43
C GLU A 50 -1.72 -10.91 -9.65
N TYR A 51 -1.11 -9.93 -9.01
CA TYR A 51 0.28 -9.52 -9.25
C TYR A 51 1.28 -10.60 -8.83
N ALA A 52 1.21 -11.11 -7.61
CA ALA A 52 2.13 -12.12 -7.11
C ALA A 52 1.98 -13.48 -7.85
N PRO A 53 0.77 -14.02 -8.09
CA PRO A 53 0.59 -15.22 -8.90
C PRO A 53 1.11 -15.08 -10.33
N TYR A 54 0.94 -13.89 -10.95
CA TYR A 54 1.51 -13.63 -12.27
C TYR A 54 3.04 -13.75 -12.23
N ILE A 55 3.72 -13.09 -11.28
CA ILE A 55 5.19 -13.12 -11.17
C ILE A 55 5.68 -14.56 -10.97
N GLN A 56 5.07 -15.33 -10.08
CA GLN A 56 5.41 -16.74 -9.86
C GLN A 56 5.25 -17.57 -11.15
N SER A 57 4.20 -17.30 -11.93
CA SER A 57 3.94 -18.04 -13.17
C SER A 57 5.01 -17.82 -14.24
N GLN A 58 5.66 -16.64 -14.24
CA GLN A 58 6.73 -16.30 -15.18
C GLN A 58 8.08 -16.93 -14.81
N LEU A 59 8.23 -17.39 -13.57
CA LEU A 59 9.47 -17.91 -12.99
C LEU A 59 9.27 -19.30 -12.35
N PRO A 60 8.86 -20.31 -13.12
CA PRO A 60 8.52 -21.64 -12.59
C PRO A 60 9.72 -22.42 -12.06
N ASP A 61 10.94 -21.98 -12.38
CA ASP A 61 12.21 -22.54 -11.91
C ASP A 61 12.62 -22.00 -10.53
N LEU A 62 11.96 -20.95 -10.03
CA LEU A 62 12.18 -20.38 -8.72
C LEU A 62 11.01 -20.71 -7.78
N GLU A 63 11.28 -20.70 -6.49
CA GLU A 63 10.29 -20.72 -5.43
C GLU A 63 10.20 -19.33 -4.83
N LEU A 64 9.11 -18.60 -5.09
CA LEU A 64 8.92 -17.25 -4.59
C LEU A 64 8.02 -17.28 -3.36
N GLU A 65 8.55 -16.87 -2.21
CA GLU A 65 7.77 -16.69 -0.99
C GLU A 65 7.25 -15.26 -0.91
N PHE A 66 5.99 -15.05 -1.27
CA PHE A 66 5.34 -13.75 -1.14
C PHE A 66 4.81 -13.54 0.27
N VAL A 67 5.34 -12.54 0.94
CA VAL A 67 4.93 -12.14 2.30
C VAL A 67 4.39 -10.72 2.24
N VAL A 68 3.27 -10.49 2.90
CA VAL A 68 2.78 -9.11 3.07
C VAL A 68 3.41 -8.52 4.32
N GLY A 69 4.06 -7.38 4.14
CA GLY A 69 4.79 -6.71 5.20
C GLY A 69 4.31 -5.31 5.46
N ASN A 70 4.87 -4.74 6.50
CA ASN A 70 4.74 -3.34 6.80
C ASN A 70 5.71 -2.54 5.92
N ASN A 71 5.28 -1.40 5.43
CA ASN A 71 6.08 -0.51 4.60
C ASN A 71 6.82 0.57 5.42
N ASP A 72 7.29 0.22 6.61
CA ASP A 72 8.08 1.13 7.43
C ASP A 72 9.58 0.86 7.29
N LEU A 73 10.34 1.90 6.99
CA LEU A 73 11.78 1.80 6.72
C LEU A 73 12.59 1.47 7.97
N ASP A 74 12.18 1.95 9.14
CA ASP A 74 12.85 1.62 10.40
C ASP A 74 12.75 0.12 10.70
N TYR A 75 11.61 -0.49 10.35
CA TYR A 75 11.43 -1.93 10.51
C TYR A 75 12.29 -2.73 9.52
N TYR A 76 12.42 -2.28 8.28
CA TYR A 76 13.34 -2.89 7.32
C TYR A 76 14.80 -2.76 7.77
N LYS A 77 15.20 -1.58 8.27
CA LYS A 77 16.52 -1.37 8.86
C LYS A 77 16.78 -2.36 10.01
N PHE A 78 15.84 -2.45 10.94
CA PHE A 78 15.95 -3.39 12.05
C PHE A 78 16.12 -4.85 11.56
N MET A 79 15.32 -5.29 10.58
CA MET A 79 15.47 -6.62 9.97
C MET A 79 16.84 -6.80 9.32
N ALA A 80 17.34 -5.78 8.64
CA ALA A 80 18.66 -5.81 8.01
C ALA A 80 19.78 -5.97 9.04
N GLU A 81 19.75 -5.21 10.12
CA GLU A 81 20.70 -5.30 11.23
C GLU A 81 20.69 -6.68 11.92
N LYS A 82 19.55 -7.36 11.91
CA LYS A 82 19.39 -8.72 12.43
C LYS A 82 19.71 -9.81 11.41
N GLY A 83 20.02 -9.47 10.17
CA GLY A 83 20.26 -10.42 9.08
C GLY A 83 19.01 -11.20 8.66
N THR A 84 17.84 -10.58 8.79
CA THR A 84 16.52 -11.17 8.47
C THR A 84 15.75 -10.35 7.44
N LEU A 85 16.41 -9.41 6.76
CA LEU A 85 15.80 -8.64 5.68
C LEU A 85 15.42 -9.59 4.54
N PRO A 86 14.18 -9.56 4.03
CA PRO A 86 13.80 -10.32 2.84
C PRO A 86 14.65 -9.94 1.61
N ASP A 87 14.75 -10.88 0.66
CA ASP A 87 15.56 -10.72 -0.55
C ASP A 87 15.10 -9.54 -1.41
N ILE A 88 13.79 -9.39 -1.56
CA ILE A 88 13.14 -8.29 -2.28
C ILE A 88 12.13 -7.64 -1.34
N ILE A 89 12.24 -6.33 -1.18
CA ILE A 89 11.33 -5.54 -0.34
C ILE A 89 10.61 -4.49 -1.18
N THR A 90 9.38 -4.18 -0.80
CA THR A 90 8.60 -3.11 -1.43
C THR A 90 8.15 -2.09 -0.38
N ASN A 91 8.09 -0.83 -0.79
CA ASN A 91 7.57 0.25 0.02
C ASN A 91 6.66 1.14 -0.82
N ARG A 92 5.61 1.70 -0.24
CA ARG A 92 4.68 2.49 -1.02
C ARG A 92 5.16 3.91 -1.25
N ARG A 93 5.46 4.64 -0.19
CA ARG A 93 5.71 6.08 -0.29
C ARG A 93 6.70 6.52 0.78
N PHE A 94 7.85 7.00 0.37
CA PHE A 94 8.84 7.59 1.25
C PHE A 94 9.74 8.55 0.46
N SER A 95 10.47 9.41 1.15
CA SER A 95 11.58 10.13 0.58
C SER A 95 12.90 9.38 0.81
N LEU A 96 13.93 9.70 0.04
CA LEU A 96 15.27 9.12 0.25
C LEU A 96 15.84 9.47 1.63
N HIS A 97 15.48 10.64 2.16
CA HIS A 97 15.83 11.07 3.52
C HIS A 97 15.44 10.04 4.59
N ASP A 98 14.23 9.47 4.49
CA ASP A 98 13.74 8.46 5.44
C ASP A 98 14.47 7.10 5.30
N GLY A 99 15.11 6.84 4.15
CA GLY A 99 15.68 5.54 3.80
C GLY A 99 17.19 5.41 3.92
N GLU A 100 17.89 6.46 4.36
CA GLU A 100 19.37 6.51 4.28
C GLU A 100 20.07 5.41 5.07
N GLU A 101 19.65 5.15 6.29
CA GLU A 101 20.30 4.15 7.13
C GLU A 101 20.09 2.72 6.62
N LEU A 102 19.01 2.48 5.85
CA LEU A 102 18.75 1.20 5.21
C LEU A 102 19.61 0.99 3.96
N LYS A 103 20.08 2.06 3.31
CA LYS A 103 20.80 2.05 2.05
C LYS A 103 22.02 1.10 2.05
N GLU A 104 22.77 1.05 3.17
CA GLU A 104 23.96 0.20 3.28
C GLU A 104 23.66 -1.31 3.18
N HIS A 105 22.40 -1.70 3.43
CA HIS A 105 21.92 -3.06 3.37
C HIS A 105 21.26 -3.43 2.02
N LEU A 106 21.17 -2.46 1.10
CA LEU A 106 20.52 -2.65 -0.19
C LEU A 106 21.54 -2.71 -1.34
N LEU A 107 21.19 -3.43 -2.41
CA LEU A 107 21.97 -3.45 -3.63
C LEU A 107 21.93 -2.10 -4.34
N ASP A 108 23.06 -1.69 -4.90
CA ASP A 108 23.10 -0.63 -5.90
C ASP A 108 22.62 -1.16 -7.25
N LEU A 109 21.60 -0.54 -7.79
CA LEU A 109 20.95 -0.88 -9.06
C LEU A 109 21.31 0.11 -10.18
N SER A 110 22.11 1.15 -9.89
CA SER A 110 22.40 2.27 -10.80
C SER A 110 22.97 1.84 -12.15
N GLU A 111 23.80 0.78 -12.16
CA GLU A 111 24.48 0.27 -13.36
C GLU A 111 23.73 -0.91 -14.01
N THR A 112 22.48 -1.19 -13.61
CA THR A 112 21.69 -2.27 -14.19
C THR A 112 20.97 -1.85 -15.47
N ASP A 113 20.76 -2.78 -16.40
CA ASP A 113 19.92 -2.56 -17.59
C ASP A 113 18.48 -2.17 -17.20
N ILE A 114 18.03 -2.63 -16.02
CA ILE A 114 16.72 -2.29 -15.47
C ILE A 114 16.65 -0.79 -15.18
N ALA A 115 17.62 -0.24 -14.45
CA ALA A 115 17.68 1.19 -14.16
C ALA A 115 17.83 2.03 -15.45
N ALA A 116 18.64 1.57 -16.41
CA ALA A 116 18.84 2.24 -17.70
C ALA A 116 17.55 2.35 -18.54
N SER A 117 16.56 1.51 -18.29
CA SER A 117 15.25 1.56 -18.97
C SER A 117 14.33 2.68 -18.49
N TYR A 118 14.63 3.32 -17.37
CA TYR A 118 13.84 4.42 -16.83
C TYR A 118 14.09 5.75 -17.56
N TYR A 119 13.11 6.65 -17.55
CA TYR A 119 13.35 8.04 -17.86
C TYR A 119 14.18 8.68 -16.74
N ASN A 120 15.21 9.39 -17.09
CA ASN A 120 16.12 10.01 -16.12
C ASN A 120 15.39 10.94 -15.14
N THR A 121 14.42 11.69 -15.61
CA THR A 121 13.61 12.61 -14.79
C THR A 121 13.00 11.94 -13.57
N TYR A 122 12.56 10.68 -13.72
CA TYR A 122 11.99 9.93 -12.59
C TYR A 122 13.08 9.26 -11.75
N LEU A 123 14.10 8.70 -12.41
CA LEU A 123 15.13 7.92 -11.76
C LEU A 123 16.04 8.80 -10.87
N GLU A 124 16.31 10.05 -11.28
CA GLU A 124 17.13 10.98 -10.50
C GLU A 124 16.54 11.32 -9.14
N ASN A 125 15.24 11.22 -8.95
CA ASN A 125 14.60 11.37 -7.62
C ASN A 125 14.91 10.20 -6.67
N TYR A 126 15.52 9.13 -7.17
CA TYR A 126 15.93 7.94 -6.40
C TYR A 126 17.45 7.78 -6.34
N ARG A 127 18.20 8.75 -6.87
CA ARG A 127 19.65 8.76 -6.82
C ARG A 127 20.11 9.37 -5.50
N ASN A 128 20.86 8.58 -4.73
CA ASN A 128 21.51 9.04 -3.51
C ASN A 128 22.63 10.04 -3.82
N GLY A 129 23.06 10.81 -2.83
CA GLY A 129 24.13 11.80 -2.98
C GLY A 129 25.47 11.22 -3.40
N ASP A 130 25.73 9.93 -3.21
CA ASP A 130 26.91 9.20 -3.69
C ASP A 130 26.76 8.63 -5.10
N GLY A 131 25.61 8.83 -5.75
CA GLY A 131 25.32 8.38 -7.09
C GLY A 131 24.67 7.00 -7.19
N THR A 132 24.53 6.26 -6.09
CA THR A 132 23.87 4.95 -6.07
C THR A 132 22.35 5.07 -6.20
N ILE A 133 21.70 4.00 -6.66
CA ILE A 133 20.24 3.88 -6.73
C ILE A 133 19.87 2.53 -6.09
N ASN A 134 19.18 2.57 -4.95
CA ASN A 134 18.78 1.35 -4.25
C ASN A 134 17.29 1.02 -4.44
N TRP A 135 16.46 2.00 -4.78
CA TRP A 135 15.04 1.84 -4.97
C TRP A 135 14.64 2.17 -6.40
N LEU A 136 13.77 1.35 -6.98
CA LEU A 136 13.16 1.59 -8.29
C LEU A 136 11.65 1.75 -8.15
N PRO A 137 11.06 2.84 -8.66
CA PRO A 137 9.61 3.03 -8.67
C PRO A 137 8.95 2.13 -9.70
N VAL A 138 7.76 1.59 -9.40
CA VAL A 138 7.08 0.66 -10.32
C VAL A 138 6.34 1.41 -11.42
N CYS A 139 5.39 2.24 -11.06
CA CYS A 139 4.62 3.12 -11.95
C CYS A 139 4.10 4.29 -11.13
N GLY A 140 3.63 5.34 -11.77
CA GLY A 140 3.16 6.56 -11.10
C GLY A 140 1.65 6.65 -11.02
N GLU A 141 1.13 6.93 -9.85
CA GLU A 141 -0.21 7.48 -9.67
C GLU A 141 -0.15 8.99 -9.93
N VAL A 142 -1.25 9.56 -10.43
CA VAL A 142 -1.36 11.00 -10.71
C VAL A 142 -2.32 11.64 -9.72
N ASP A 143 -1.88 12.70 -9.07
CA ASP A 143 -2.71 13.55 -8.22
C ASP A 143 -3.06 14.82 -9.00
N THR A 144 -4.34 15.16 -9.03
CA THR A 144 -4.90 16.18 -9.90
C THR A 144 -6.13 16.84 -9.28
N ILE A 145 -6.76 17.71 -10.06
CA ILE A 145 -8.08 18.27 -9.80
C ILE A 145 -9.10 17.56 -10.67
N ALA A 146 -10.12 16.94 -10.09
CA ALA A 146 -11.25 16.38 -10.82
C ALA A 146 -12.38 17.43 -10.89
N ALA A 147 -12.80 17.78 -12.10
CA ALA A 147 -13.93 18.69 -12.38
C ALA A 147 -15.14 17.88 -12.87
N ASN A 148 -16.33 18.16 -12.33
CA ASN A 148 -17.58 17.55 -12.81
C ASN A 148 -18.07 18.28 -14.08
N LYS A 149 -17.75 17.78 -15.25
CA LYS A 149 -18.10 18.36 -16.55
C LYS A 149 -19.60 18.61 -16.70
N VAL A 150 -20.46 17.73 -16.17
CA VAL A 150 -21.92 17.91 -16.20
C VAL A 150 -22.34 19.25 -15.56
N LEU A 151 -21.73 19.63 -14.43
CA LEU A 151 -22.01 20.92 -13.81
C LEU A 151 -21.49 22.10 -14.64
N PHE A 152 -20.29 22.00 -15.18
CA PHE A 152 -19.72 23.04 -16.03
C PHE A 152 -20.59 23.32 -17.26
N GLU A 153 -21.07 22.26 -17.93
CA GLU A 153 -21.99 22.38 -19.07
C GLU A 153 -23.35 22.94 -18.64
N LYS A 154 -23.92 22.43 -17.55
CA LYS A 154 -25.25 22.85 -17.03
C LYS A 154 -25.31 24.35 -16.73
N TYR A 155 -24.25 24.89 -16.16
CA TYR A 155 -24.20 26.31 -15.76
C TYR A 155 -23.49 27.19 -16.80
N ASN A 156 -23.07 26.59 -17.94
CA ASN A 156 -22.34 27.29 -19.01
C ASN A 156 -21.08 28.00 -18.50
N ILE A 157 -20.34 27.35 -17.60
CA ILE A 157 -19.05 27.76 -17.07
C ILE A 157 -17.97 26.99 -17.85
N PRO A 158 -16.94 27.62 -18.43
CA PRO A 158 -15.87 26.89 -19.12
C PRO A 158 -15.00 26.12 -18.11
N LEU A 159 -14.50 24.93 -18.53
CA LEU A 159 -13.50 24.22 -17.76
C LEU A 159 -12.23 25.07 -17.60
N PRO A 160 -11.59 25.09 -16.43
CA PRO A 160 -10.34 25.81 -16.21
C PRO A 160 -9.20 25.35 -17.14
N THR A 161 -8.42 26.30 -17.64
CA THR A 161 -7.21 26.09 -18.45
C THR A 161 -5.96 26.73 -17.84
N ASP A 162 -6.15 27.54 -16.82
CA ASP A 162 -5.12 28.24 -16.05
C ASP A 162 -5.65 28.59 -14.65
N TYR A 163 -4.78 29.13 -13.77
CA TYR A 163 -5.15 29.46 -12.40
C TYR A 163 -6.26 30.52 -12.33
N ASP A 164 -6.22 31.55 -13.17
CA ASP A 164 -7.24 32.62 -13.17
C ASP A 164 -8.63 32.08 -13.53
N SER A 165 -8.72 31.23 -14.53
CA SER A 165 -9.98 30.57 -14.92
C SER A 165 -10.46 29.55 -13.87
N PHE A 166 -9.55 28.89 -13.15
CA PHE A 166 -9.90 28.06 -11.99
C PHE A 166 -10.56 28.90 -10.89
N VAL A 167 -9.95 30.02 -10.50
CA VAL A 167 -10.50 30.94 -9.50
C VAL A 167 -11.84 31.51 -9.96
N GLN A 168 -11.94 31.89 -11.24
CA GLN A 168 -13.19 32.37 -11.82
C GLN A 168 -14.29 31.31 -11.74
N ALA A 169 -13.99 30.06 -12.07
CA ALA A 169 -14.95 28.95 -11.98
C ALA A 169 -15.43 28.75 -10.53
N CYS A 170 -14.53 28.79 -9.55
CA CYS A 170 -14.90 28.72 -8.14
C CYS A 170 -15.92 29.80 -7.77
N ARG A 171 -15.65 31.05 -8.12
CA ARG A 171 -16.53 32.20 -7.83
C ARG A 171 -17.87 32.15 -8.58
N GLU A 172 -17.89 31.62 -9.80
CA GLU A 172 -19.12 31.46 -10.57
C GLU A 172 -20.05 30.39 -9.97
N PHE A 173 -19.50 29.23 -9.55
CA PHE A 173 -20.30 28.17 -8.92
C PHE A 173 -20.89 28.59 -7.57
N GLU A 174 -20.20 29.39 -6.79
CA GLU A 174 -20.71 29.93 -5.53
C GLU A 174 -22.02 30.73 -5.70
N LYS A 175 -22.21 31.39 -6.83
CA LYS A 175 -23.46 32.12 -7.13
C LYS A 175 -24.67 31.19 -7.24
N TYR A 176 -24.44 29.92 -7.48
CA TYR A 176 -25.47 28.89 -7.56
C TYR A 176 -25.56 28.03 -6.28
N GLY A 177 -24.79 28.38 -5.25
CA GLY A 177 -24.74 27.63 -3.99
C GLY A 177 -23.97 26.30 -4.09
N ILE A 178 -23.11 26.18 -5.11
CA ILE A 178 -22.23 25.02 -5.36
C ILE A 178 -20.82 25.41 -4.94
N ARG A 179 -20.15 24.58 -4.16
CA ARG A 179 -18.73 24.81 -3.84
C ARG A 179 -17.89 24.69 -5.11
N GLY A 180 -17.06 25.68 -5.36
CA GLY A 180 -16.17 25.66 -6.52
C GLY A 180 -15.11 24.56 -6.42
N PHE A 181 -14.49 24.43 -5.24
CA PHE A 181 -13.49 23.41 -4.94
C PHE A 181 -13.67 22.88 -3.51
N LEU A 182 -13.47 21.56 -3.34
CA LEU A 182 -13.42 20.88 -2.03
C LEU A 182 -12.25 19.91 -1.96
N SER A 183 -11.78 19.65 -0.74
CA SER A 183 -10.82 18.60 -0.45
C SER A 183 -10.98 18.04 0.97
N ASP A 184 -10.42 16.85 1.19
CA ASP A 184 -10.40 16.11 2.44
C ASP A 184 -9.25 16.55 3.36
N PHE A 185 -9.33 17.79 3.87
CA PHE A 185 -8.28 18.41 4.69
C PHE A 185 -8.04 17.74 6.06
N ASP A 186 -8.83 16.73 6.42
CA ASP A 186 -8.57 15.93 7.62
C ASP A 186 -7.39 14.95 7.43
N TYR A 187 -6.94 14.73 6.21
CA TYR A 187 -5.82 13.84 5.89
C TYR A 187 -4.52 14.61 5.69
N ASP A 188 -3.44 14.06 6.28
CA ASP A 188 -2.09 14.62 6.21
C ASP A 188 -1.52 14.60 4.78
N TYR A 189 -1.68 13.50 4.03
CA TYR A 189 -1.21 13.40 2.66
C TYR A 189 -1.90 14.41 1.74
N THR A 190 -3.20 14.67 1.89
CA THR A 190 -3.94 15.64 1.08
C THR A 190 -3.42 17.06 1.31
N CYS A 191 -3.22 17.46 2.56
CA CYS A 191 -2.63 18.75 2.88
C CYS A 191 -1.25 18.95 2.26
N MET A 192 -0.41 17.91 2.30
CA MET A 192 0.92 17.93 1.70
C MET A 192 0.85 18.00 0.16
N GLU A 193 -0.04 17.23 -0.47
CA GLU A 193 -0.20 17.20 -1.92
C GLU A 193 -0.72 18.54 -2.47
N LEU A 194 -1.70 19.16 -1.81
CA LEU A 194 -2.17 20.49 -2.18
C LEU A 194 -1.10 21.56 -2.01
N LEU A 195 -0.34 21.50 -0.90
CA LEU A 195 0.77 22.44 -0.65
C LEU A 195 1.81 22.36 -1.78
N GLN A 196 2.17 21.16 -2.20
CA GLN A 196 3.13 20.96 -3.29
C GLN A 196 2.51 21.20 -4.67
N GLY A 197 1.29 20.69 -4.92
CA GLY A 197 0.61 20.80 -6.21
C GLY A 197 0.43 22.24 -6.68
N TRP A 198 -0.05 23.12 -5.80
CA TRP A 198 -0.22 24.54 -6.12
C TRP A 198 1.09 25.32 -6.18
N SER A 199 2.22 24.73 -5.77
CA SER A 199 3.54 25.38 -5.71
C SER A 199 4.58 24.66 -6.58
N ILE A 200 4.15 23.86 -7.56
CA ILE A 200 5.07 23.07 -8.40
C ILE A 200 6.08 23.96 -9.12
N SER A 201 5.69 25.15 -9.60
CA SER A 201 6.61 26.07 -10.27
C SER A 201 7.77 26.53 -9.37
N GLU A 202 7.52 26.76 -8.09
CA GLU A 202 8.55 27.09 -7.11
C GLU A 202 9.44 25.88 -6.84
N LEU A 203 8.84 24.70 -6.66
CA LEU A 203 9.55 23.47 -6.31
C LEU A 203 10.35 22.89 -7.49
N THR A 204 9.96 23.15 -8.73
CA THR A 204 10.70 22.75 -9.94
C THR A 204 11.71 23.77 -10.40
N SER A 205 11.78 24.95 -9.78
CA SER A 205 12.83 25.93 -10.01
C SER A 205 14.22 25.34 -9.69
N LEU A 206 15.29 25.94 -10.21
CA LEU A 206 16.65 25.48 -9.92
C LEU A 206 16.92 25.47 -8.41
N GLU A 207 16.52 26.53 -7.72
CA GLU A 207 16.66 26.66 -6.28
C GLU A 207 15.85 25.60 -5.52
N GLY A 208 14.60 25.34 -5.96
CA GLY A 208 13.74 24.32 -5.39
C GLY A 208 14.31 22.91 -5.53
N GLN A 209 14.86 22.59 -6.70
CA GLN A 209 15.53 21.32 -6.94
C GLN A 209 16.82 21.18 -6.13
N MET A 210 17.63 22.24 -6.04
CA MET A 210 18.84 22.24 -5.22
C MET A 210 18.53 22.03 -3.74
N TRP A 211 17.50 22.72 -3.22
CA TRP A 211 17.03 22.49 -1.86
C TRP A 211 16.59 21.04 -1.64
N ARG A 212 15.79 20.49 -2.56
CA ARG A 212 15.31 19.11 -2.46
C ARG A 212 16.46 18.11 -2.45
N MET A 213 17.44 18.27 -3.34
CA MET A 213 18.62 17.39 -3.41
C MET A 213 19.41 17.42 -2.10
N ASP A 214 19.56 18.59 -1.47
CA ASP A 214 20.26 18.74 -0.20
C ASP A 214 19.43 18.18 0.97
N TYR A 215 18.11 18.45 0.99
CA TYR A 215 17.20 17.94 2.01
C TYR A 215 17.07 16.42 1.98
N GLU A 216 17.00 15.82 0.81
CA GLU A 216 16.92 14.35 0.64
C GLU A 216 18.29 13.68 0.76
N ASN A 217 19.39 14.45 0.81
CA ASN A 217 20.72 13.93 1.08
C ASN A 217 20.99 13.90 2.60
N PRO A 218 21.15 12.75 3.22
CA PRO A 218 21.33 12.62 4.67
C PRO A 218 22.62 13.21 5.20
N THR A 219 23.62 13.43 4.31
CA THR A 219 24.83 14.20 4.64
C THR A 219 24.68 15.68 4.33
N GLY A 220 23.50 16.10 3.86
CA GLY A 220 23.14 17.48 3.61
C GLY A 220 23.08 18.30 4.91
N GLU A 221 23.38 19.58 4.82
CA GLU A 221 23.31 20.48 5.97
C GLU A 221 21.87 20.96 6.24
N THR A 222 20.93 20.65 5.35
CA THR A 222 19.55 21.16 5.38
C THR A 222 18.65 20.24 6.21
N ALA A 223 18.45 20.58 7.46
CA ALA A 223 17.52 19.88 8.37
C ALA A 223 16.09 20.43 8.35
N GLY A 224 15.76 21.37 7.46
CA GLY A 224 14.47 22.06 7.41
C GLY A 224 14.21 22.74 6.08
N LEU A 225 13.33 23.73 6.07
CA LEU A 225 12.93 24.44 4.87
C LEU A 225 13.94 25.53 4.47
N ASP A 226 14.11 25.70 3.16
CA ASP A 226 14.90 26.80 2.59
C ASP A 226 14.15 28.14 2.68
N ASP A 227 14.86 29.21 3.02
CA ASP A 227 14.29 30.55 3.21
C ASP A 227 14.03 31.31 1.90
N LYS A 228 14.43 30.79 0.76
CA LYS A 228 14.21 31.39 -0.57
C LYS A 228 12.95 30.84 -1.25
N ILE A 229 12.71 29.55 -1.12
CA ILE A 229 11.64 28.83 -1.85
C ILE A 229 10.37 28.72 -0.99
N TRP A 230 10.50 28.19 0.20
CA TRP A 230 9.33 27.82 1.02
C TRP A 230 8.47 28.98 1.50
N PRO A 231 8.97 30.20 1.75
CA PRO A 231 8.08 31.33 1.96
C PRO A 231 7.12 31.59 0.81
N GLY A 232 7.59 31.38 -0.45
CA GLY A 232 6.75 31.45 -1.66
C GLY A 232 5.70 30.35 -1.71
N VAL A 233 6.07 29.12 -1.35
CA VAL A 233 5.14 27.96 -1.27
C VAL A 233 3.98 28.24 -0.31
N PHE A 234 4.26 28.75 0.90
CA PHE A 234 3.21 29.09 1.85
C PHE A 234 2.38 30.32 1.44
N GLN A 235 2.98 31.31 0.77
CA GLN A 235 2.22 32.42 0.18
C GLN A 235 1.24 31.94 -0.89
N ARG A 236 1.68 30.96 -1.70
CA ARG A 236 0.82 30.34 -2.72
C ARG A 236 -0.34 29.59 -2.07
N MET A 237 -0.08 28.82 -1.01
CA MET A 237 -1.13 28.12 -0.29
C MET A 237 -2.13 29.07 0.38
N GLU A 238 -1.67 30.17 0.98
CA GLU A 238 -2.53 31.21 1.53
C GLU A 238 -3.43 31.82 0.46
N GLN A 239 -2.87 32.16 -0.70
CA GLN A 239 -3.60 32.68 -1.85
C GLN A 239 -4.65 31.68 -2.38
N PHE A 240 -4.28 30.40 -2.49
CA PHE A 240 -5.20 29.36 -2.92
C PHE A 240 -6.37 29.20 -1.95
N ILE A 241 -6.13 29.17 -0.64
CA ILE A 241 -7.18 29.07 0.39
C ILE A 241 -8.18 30.23 0.23
N GLU A 242 -7.69 31.47 0.02
CA GLU A 242 -8.53 32.65 -0.18
C GLU A 242 -9.30 32.57 -1.50
N ASP A 243 -8.63 32.29 -2.62
CA ASP A 243 -9.21 32.30 -3.95
C ASP A 243 -10.23 31.17 -4.19
N ALA A 244 -9.98 29.98 -3.65
CA ALA A 244 -10.91 28.85 -3.69
C ALA A 244 -12.04 28.98 -2.65
N GLY A 245 -11.99 29.99 -1.77
CA GLY A 245 -12.99 30.24 -0.75
C GLY A 245 -13.08 29.16 0.32
N ILE A 246 -11.95 28.49 0.64
CA ILE A 246 -11.90 27.39 1.61
C ILE A 246 -12.19 27.93 3.02
N THR A 247 -13.06 27.23 3.76
CA THR A 247 -13.54 27.68 5.06
C THR A 247 -13.05 26.82 6.22
N ALA A 248 -13.05 27.36 7.42
CA ALA A 248 -12.63 26.65 8.63
C ALA A 248 -13.48 25.38 8.94
N GLU A 249 -14.70 25.29 8.43
CA GLU A 249 -15.55 24.10 8.60
C GLU A 249 -15.03 22.91 7.78
N GLU A 250 -14.37 23.18 6.65
CA GLU A 250 -13.91 22.16 5.69
C GLU A 250 -12.68 21.39 6.18
N VAL A 251 -11.99 21.85 7.24
CA VAL A 251 -10.83 21.14 7.82
C VAL A 251 -11.15 19.76 8.39
N ASN A 252 -12.44 19.51 8.67
CA ASN A 252 -12.89 18.23 9.22
C ASN A 252 -13.54 17.33 8.17
N PHE A 253 -13.55 17.73 6.89
CA PHE A 253 -14.13 16.89 5.85
C PHE A 253 -13.24 15.68 5.60
N SER A 254 -13.86 14.51 5.75
CA SER A 254 -13.27 13.23 5.37
C SER A 254 -13.34 13.04 3.86
N PHE A 255 -12.61 12.04 3.36
CA PHE A 255 -12.70 11.60 1.97
C PHE A 255 -14.17 11.33 1.57
N GLN A 256 -14.94 10.63 2.42
CA GLN A 256 -16.34 10.32 2.14
C GLN A 256 -17.23 11.56 2.05
N ASP A 257 -17.00 12.57 2.91
CA ASP A 257 -17.75 13.83 2.85
C ASP A 257 -17.54 14.56 1.51
N VAL A 258 -16.32 14.55 0.99
CA VAL A 258 -15.96 15.17 -0.29
C VAL A 258 -16.59 14.40 -1.45
N GLU A 259 -16.48 13.06 -1.44
CA GLU A 259 -17.06 12.15 -2.42
C GLU A 259 -18.59 12.31 -2.51
N ASP A 260 -19.27 12.35 -1.37
CA ASP A 260 -20.73 12.52 -1.32
C ASP A 260 -21.13 13.88 -1.91
N LYS A 261 -20.44 14.96 -1.53
CA LYS A 261 -20.73 16.31 -2.05
C LYS A 261 -20.49 16.45 -3.55
N PHE A 262 -19.42 15.82 -4.06
CA PHE A 262 -19.13 15.80 -5.49
C PHE A 262 -20.18 14.98 -6.26
N SER A 263 -20.52 13.79 -5.76
CA SER A 263 -21.55 12.92 -6.32
C SER A 263 -22.94 13.57 -6.35
N GLU A 264 -23.27 14.37 -5.35
CA GLU A 264 -24.55 15.10 -5.25
C GLU A 264 -24.56 16.40 -6.06
N GLY A 265 -23.48 16.74 -6.74
CA GLY A 265 -23.35 18.00 -7.49
C GLY A 265 -23.27 19.25 -6.61
N LYS A 266 -22.86 19.10 -5.34
CA LYS A 266 -22.65 20.19 -4.37
C LYS A 266 -21.23 20.77 -4.42
N ALA A 267 -20.31 20.10 -5.09
CA ALA A 267 -18.97 20.57 -5.41
C ALA A 267 -18.71 20.43 -6.91
N ALA A 268 -18.12 21.45 -7.51
CA ALA A 268 -17.80 21.46 -8.95
C ALA A 268 -16.46 20.83 -9.24
N MET A 269 -15.50 20.99 -8.33
CA MET A 269 -14.15 20.44 -8.45
C MET A 269 -13.72 19.89 -7.09
N ILE A 270 -12.91 18.83 -7.13
CA ILE A 270 -12.27 18.23 -5.95
C ILE A 270 -10.81 17.88 -6.26
N ARG A 271 -9.95 17.85 -5.25
CA ARG A 271 -8.66 17.19 -5.38
C ARG A 271 -8.88 15.70 -5.43
N GLN A 272 -8.27 15.02 -6.40
CA GLN A 272 -8.42 13.57 -6.52
C GLN A 272 -7.27 12.94 -7.33
N THR A 273 -7.12 11.65 -7.18
CA THR A 273 -6.22 10.85 -8.02
C THR A 273 -6.96 10.32 -9.26
N GLY A 274 -6.22 9.78 -10.22
CA GLY A 274 -6.81 9.17 -11.42
C GLY A 274 -7.86 8.09 -11.13
N THR A 275 -7.81 7.45 -9.95
CA THR A 275 -8.78 6.45 -9.52
C THR A 275 -10.21 6.97 -9.37
N VAL A 276 -10.41 8.28 -9.32
CA VAL A 276 -11.75 8.91 -9.18
C VAL A 276 -12.70 8.50 -10.30
N ILE A 277 -12.19 8.26 -11.49
CA ILE A 277 -13.03 7.95 -12.66
C ILE A 277 -13.84 6.69 -12.43
N SER A 278 -13.23 5.65 -11.88
CA SER A 278 -13.93 4.37 -11.60
C SER A 278 -15.01 4.48 -10.52
N LEU A 279 -14.94 5.49 -9.64
CA LEU A 279 -15.96 5.72 -8.62
C LEU A 279 -17.27 6.29 -9.19
N TYR A 280 -17.22 6.84 -10.41
CA TYR A 280 -18.35 7.55 -11.03
C TYR A 280 -18.83 6.93 -12.33
N GLU A 281 -18.29 5.77 -12.77
CA GLU A 281 -18.66 5.10 -14.04
C GLU A 281 -20.17 4.82 -14.16
N ASP A 282 -20.86 4.58 -13.05
CA ASP A 282 -22.28 4.26 -13.00
C ASP A 282 -23.18 5.46 -12.58
N LYS A 283 -22.64 6.70 -12.55
CA LYS A 283 -23.36 7.88 -12.07
C LYS A 283 -23.64 8.86 -13.21
N ASP A 284 -24.86 8.90 -13.72
CA ASP A 284 -25.30 9.78 -14.82
C ASP A 284 -25.11 11.29 -14.57
N GLU A 285 -24.99 11.72 -13.30
CA GLU A 285 -24.88 13.13 -12.91
C GLU A 285 -23.43 13.61 -12.71
N VAL A 286 -22.44 12.74 -12.88
CA VAL A 286 -21.02 13.05 -12.69
C VAL A 286 -20.22 12.52 -13.87
N GLU A 287 -19.59 13.42 -14.60
CA GLU A 287 -18.57 13.10 -15.62
C GLU A 287 -17.27 13.78 -15.19
N PRO A 288 -16.33 13.07 -14.54
CA PRO A 288 -15.10 13.69 -14.07
C PRO A 288 -14.14 13.94 -15.24
N VAL A 289 -13.58 15.14 -15.29
CA VAL A 289 -12.47 15.53 -16.15
C VAL A 289 -11.30 15.90 -15.25
N LEU A 290 -10.16 15.27 -15.46
CA LEU A 290 -8.97 15.57 -14.67
C LEU A 290 -8.25 16.80 -15.23
N LEU A 291 -7.93 17.73 -14.35
CA LEU A 291 -7.23 18.97 -14.65
C LEU A 291 -5.87 18.96 -13.93
N PRO A 292 -4.82 19.56 -14.53
CA PRO A 292 -3.54 19.73 -13.84
C PRO A 292 -3.66 20.73 -12.70
N TYR A 293 -2.64 20.77 -11.84
CA TYR A 293 -2.40 21.94 -11.04
C TYR A 293 -1.89 23.06 -11.92
N PHE A 294 -2.45 24.25 -11.78
CA PHE A 294 -2.09 25.40 -12.59
C PHE A 294 -1.09 26.29 -11.83
N SER A 295 0.07 26.50 -12.44
CA SER A 295 1.05 27.45 -11.92
C SER A 295 0.72 28.89 -12.34
N GLN A 296 1.39 29.87 -11.73
CA GLN A 296 1.14 31.29 -12.04
C GLN A 296 1.65 31.71 -13.42
N ASP A 297 2.59 31.00 -13.99
CA ASP A 297 3.07 31.24 -15.34
C ASP A 297 2.11 30.71 -16.43
N GLY A 298 0.99 30.10 -16.00
CA GLY A 298 -0.05 29.55 -16.88
C GLY A 298 0.23 28.12 -17.32
N GLU A 299 1.33 27.51 -16.87
CA GLU A 299 1.64 26.11 -17.17
C GLU A 299 0.80 25.16 -16.29
N GLY A 300 0.42 24.02 -16.84
CA GLY A 300 -0.23 22.94 -16.09
C GLY A 300 0.80 21.89 -15.69
N TRP A 301 0.67 21.38 -14.46
CA TRP A 301 1.56 20.38 -13.90
C TRP A 301 0.78 19.24 -13.27
N LEU A 302 1.34 18.04 -13.33
CA LEU A 302 0.83 16.86 -12.63
C LEU A 302 1.71 16.55 -11.43
N LEU A 303 1.11 16.39 -10.28
CA LEU A 303 1.77 15.82 -9.12
C LEU A 303 1.72 14.29 -9.25
N THR A 304 2.83 13.60 -9.11
CA THR A 304 2.90 12.15 -9.25
C THR A 304 3.66 11.51 -8.09
N TYR A 305 3.38 10.23 -7.85
CA TYR A 305 4.11 9.42 -6.89
C TYR A 305 4.04 7.94 -7.31
N PRO A 306 5.05 7.13 -6.97
CA PRO A 306 5.03 5.72 -7.33
C PRO A 306 3.88 4.98 -6.65
N ALA A 307 3.28 4.03 -7.36
CA ALA A 307 2.35 3.08 -6.78
C ALA A 307 3.02 2.32 -5.63
N PHE A 308 4.25 1.91 -5.84
CA PHE A 308 5.20 1.47 -4.84
C PHE A 308 6.63 1.43 -5.42
N GLN A 309 7.60 1.15 -4.57
CA GLN A 309 9.01 1.09 -4.90
C GLN A 309 9.56 -0.27 -4.49
N ILE A 310 10.59 -0.74 -5.20
CA ILE A 310 11.20 -2.04 -4.98
C ILE A 310 12.69 -1.85 -4.72
N ALA A 311 13.22 -2.55 -3.72
CA ALA A 311 14.65 -2.67 -3.46
C ALA A 311 15.05 -4.14 -3.25
N LEU A 312 16.31 -4.44 -3.46
CA LEU A 312 16.92 -5.75 -3.31
C LEU A 312 17.90 -5.74 -2.15
N SER A 313 17.86 -6.78 -1.31
CA SER A 313 18.82 -6.97 -0.23
C SER A 313 20.22 -7.19 -0.76
N LYS A 314 21.23 -6.62 -0.11
CA LYS A 314 22.65 -6.85 -0.42
C LYS A 314 23.10 -8.29 -0.11
N ASP A 315 22.39 -8.98 0.76
CA ASP A 315 22.65 -10.38 1.11
C ASP A 315 22.57 -11.33 -0.09
N LEU A 316 21.79 -10.98 -1.12
CA LEU A 316 21.69 -11.71 -2.38
C LEU A 316 23.05 -11.95 -3.07
N GLU A 317 24.02 -11.05 -2.90
CA GLU A 317 25.39 -11.25 -3.43
C GLU A 317 26.15 -12.32 -2.64
N ARG A 318 26.02 -12.28 -1.32
CA ARG A 318 26.62 -13.28 -0.42
C ARG A 318 26.05 -14.69 -0.70
N ASP A 319 24.74 -14.76 -0.95
CA ASP A 319 24.00 -16.01 -1.10
C ASP A 319 24.04 -16.54 -2.54
N GLY A 320 24.61 -15.76 -3.48
CA GLY A 320 24.82 -16.17 -4.86
C GLY A 320 23.55 -16.31 -5.71
N ILE A 321 22.47 -15.58 -5.32
CA ILE A 321 21.17 -15.57 -6.00
C ILE A 321 20.79 -14.19 -6.56
N LYS A 322 21.73 -13.25 -6.61
CA LYS A 322 21.50 -11.89 -7.14
C LYS A 322 20.90 -11.89 -8.54
N ASP A 323 21.44 -12.72 -9.46
CA ASP A 323 20.97 -12.76 -10.85
C ASP A 323 19.52 -13.26 -10.94
N ASP A 324 19.13 -14.21 -10.08
CA ASP A 324 17.76 -14.70 -10.02
C ASP A 324 16.83 -13.63 -9.43
N ALA A 325 17.26 -12.90 -8.40
CA ALA A 325 16.49 -11.77 -7.86
C ALA A 325 16.32 -10.63 -8.87
N LEU A 326 17.34 -10.34 -9.69
CA LEU A 326 17.21 -9.38 -10.81
C LEU A 326 16.20 -9.87 -11.86
N ARG A 327 16.10 -11.18 -12.13
CA ARG A 327 15.06 -11.75 -13.00
C ARG A 327 13.67 -11.52 -12.40
N VAL A 328 13.51 -11.74 -11.09
CA VAL A 328 12.25 -11.45 -10.38
C VAL A 328 11.91 -9.97 -10.51
N LEU A 329 12.85 -9.08 -10.23
CA LEU A 329 12.67 -7.63 -10.36
C LEU A 329 12.25 -7.22 -11.78
N GLN A 330 12.88 -7.82 -12.81
CA GLN A 330 12.53 -7.55 -14.20
C GLN A 330 11.08 -7.94 -14.52
N VAL A 331 10.61 -9.08 -14.01
CA VAL A 331 9.21 -9.51 -14.18
C VAL A 331 8.26 -8.59 -13.38
N MET A 332 8.62 -8.21 -12.16
CA MET A 332 7.83 -7.27 -11.34
C MET A 332 7.65 -5.90 -12.01
N LEU A 333 8.61 -5.49 -12.83
CA LEU A 333 8.63 -4.21 -13.54
C LEU A 333 8.23 -4.34 -15.02
N SER A 334 7.76 -5.51 -15.47
CA SER A 334 7.32 -5.74 -16.84
C SER A 334 6.03 -4.98 -17.16
N GLU A 335 5.75 -4.80 -18.46
CA GLU A 335 4.53 -4.16 -18.94
C GLU A 335 3.28 -4.87 -18.45
N GLU A 336 3.26 -6.21 -18.51
CA GLU A 336 2.12 -7.00 -18.03
C GLU A 336 1.90 -6.86 -16.53
N ALA A 337 2.98 -6.87 -15.73
CA ALA A 337 2.89 -6.67 -14.28
C ALA A 337 2.35 -5.26 -13.94
N GLN A 338 2.85 -4.23 -14.61
CA GLN A 338 2.36 -2.86 -14.43
C GLN A 338 0.91 -2.70 -14.92
N ASN A 339 0.51 -3.38 -16.00
CA ASN A 339 -0.88 -3.39 -16.48
C ASN A 339 -1.85 -4.04 -15.47
N LEU A 340 -1.41 -5.03 -14.67
CA LEU A 340 -2.23 -5.56 -13.58
C LEU A 340 -2.51 -4.51 -12.51
N LEU A 341 -1.55 -3.65 -12.24
CA LEU A 341 -1.72 -2.51 -11.33
C LEU A 341 -2.60 -1.42 -11.94
N ALA A 342 -2.47 -1.18 -13.24
CA ALA A 342 -3.22 -0.16 -13.96
C ALA A 342 -4.71 -0.49 -14.15
N ARG A 343 -5.12 -1.75 -14.08
CA ARG A 343 -6.53 -2.15 -14.24
C ARG A 343 -7.48 -1.52 -13.22
N ASN A 344 -6.97 -1.22 -12.02
CA ASN A 344 -7.73 -0.63 -10.93
C ASN A 344 -7.27 0.78 -10.58
N LYS A 345 -6.25 1.30 -11.29
CA LYS A 345 -5.67 2.62 -11.04
C LYS A 345 -5.15 3.21 -12.33
N ASP A 346 -5.34 4.49 -12.47
CA ASP A 346 -4.83 5.25 -13.59
C ASP A 346 -3.37 5.63 -13.30
N VAL A 347 -2.46 4.83 -13.83
CA VAL A 347 -1.02 4.95 -13.58
C VAL A 347 -0.26 5.28 -14.87
N ILE A 348 0.83 6.01 -14.72
CA ILE A 348 1.80 6.31 -15.78
C ILE A 348 3.05 5.45 -15.62
N SER A 349 3.68 5.04 -16.71
CA SER A 349 4.95 4.34 -16.63
C SER A 349 6.12 5.32 -16.45
N TYR A 350 7.05 4.95 -15.58
CA TYR A 350 8.34 5.64 -15.44
C TYR A 350 9.43 5.03 -16.33
N LYS A 351 9.12 3.95 -17.06
CA LYS A 351 10.05 3.23 -17.93
C LYS A 351 9.79 3.54 -19.40
N LYS A 352 10.86 3.63 -20.20
CA LYS A 352 10.83 3.91 -21.65
C LYS A 352 10.30 2.72 -22.45
N ASP A 353 10.46 1.50 -21.93
CA ASP A 353 10.13 0.22 -22.56
C ASP A 353 8.78 -0.36 -22.12
N VAL A 354 8.01 0.39 -21.35
CA VAL A 354 6.68 0.01 -20.86
C VAL A 354 5.66 1.04 -21.36
N ASN A 355 4.68 0.56 -22.10
CA ASN A 355 3.57 1.37 -22.61
C ASN A 355 2.28 0.99 -21.88
N LEU A 356 1.90 1.77 -20.88
CA LEU A 356 0.62 1.63 -20.21
C LEU A 356 -0.42 2.41 -21.02
N ALA A 357 -1.44 1.70 -21.51
CA ALA A 357 -2.56 2.34 -22.18
C ALA A 357 -3.36 3.16 -21.16
N LEU A 358 -3.26 4.50 -21.27
CA LEU A 358 -4.11 5.39 -20.50
C LEU A 358 -5.58 5.19 -20.89
N ARG A 359 -6.47 5.23 -19.91
CA ARG A 359 -7.91 5.30 -20.17
C ARG A 359 -8.24 6.51 -21.03
N GLU A 360 -9.32 6.41 -21.80
CA GLU A 360 -9.75 7.53 -22.68
C GLU A 360 -9.94 8.84 -21.92
N GLU A 361 -10.46 8.71 -20.68
CA GLU A 361 -10.74 9.82 -19.76
C GLU A 361 -9.47 10.52 -19.24
N LEU A 362 -8.32 9.84 -19.31
CA LEU A 362 -7.01 10.38 -18.89
C LEU A 362 -6.20 10.95 -20.04
N LYS A 363 -6.64 10.80 -21.27
CA LYS A 363 -5.89 11.26 -22.45
C LYS A 363 -5.65 12.77 -22.46
N ASN A 364 -6.48 13.53 -21.78
CA ASN A 364 -6.26 14.96 -21.62
C ASN A 364 -5.02 15.30 -20.78
N LEU A 365 -4.49 14.33 -20.03
CA LEU A 365 -3.25 14.46 -19.26
C LEU A 365 -1.99 14.07 -20.07
N GLU A 366 -2.13 13.35 -21.18
CA GLU A 366 -1.00 12.94 -22.04
C GLU A 366 -0.05 14.09 -22.38
N PRO A 367 -0.51 15.30 -22.76
CA PRO A 367 0.41 16.40 -23.11
C PRO A 367 1.36 16.77 -21.96
N TYR A 368 0.91 16.69 -20.70
CA TYR A 368 1.74 16.98 -19.54
C TYR A 368 2.75 15.86 -19.26
N VAL A 369 2.35 14.60 -19.48
CA VAL A 369 3.24 13.44 -19.39
C VAL A 369 4.32 13.51 -20.47
N GLU A 370 3.93 13.75 -21.74
CA GLU A 370 4.86 13.84 -22.87
C GLU A 370 5.83 15.02 -22.78
N SER A 371 5.37 16.16 -22.27
CA SER A 371 6.22 17.35 -22.05
C SER A 371 7.01 17.30 -20.74
N ASN A 372 6.84 16.24 -19.94
CA ASN A 372 7.48 16.07 -18.64
C ASN A 372 7.13 17.18 -17.64
N HIS A 373 5.90 17.71 -17.71
CA HIS A 373 5.35 18.60 -16.68
C HIS A 373 4.85 17.77 -15.48
N LEU A 374 5.77 17.04 -14.87
CA LEU A 374 5.52 16.11 -13.79
C LEU A 374 6.45 16.43 -12.61
N TYR A 375 5.88 16.40 -11.42
CA TYR A 375 6.63 16.55 -10.20
C TYR A 375 6.39 15.34 -9.29
N ILE A 376 7.44 14.59 -8.99
CA ILE A 376 7.35 13.51 -7.99
C ILE A 376 7.32 14.19 -6.63
N ARG A 377 6.21 14.02 -5.92
CA ARG A 377 6.02 14.65 -4.62
C ARG A 377 7.09 14.21 -3.61
N LEU A 378 7.52 15.14 -2.80
CA LEU A 378 8.30 14.84 -1.61
C LEU A 378 7.36 14.22 -0.56
N ALA A 379 7.72 13.07 -0.01
CA ALA A 379 6.85 12.29 0.86
C ALA A 379 7.64 11.70 2.04
N SER A 380 8.15 12.55 2.94
CA SER A 380 8.66 12.07 4.24
C SER A 380 7.55 12.05 5.28
N ASN A 381 7.69 11.19 6.29
CA ASN A 381 6.72 11.10 7.39
C ASN A 381 6.55 12.44 8.13
N ASP A 382 7.64 13.18 8.28
CA ASP A 382 7.64 14.48 8.96
C ASP A 382 6.88 15.53 8.15
N PHE A 383 7.01 15.50 6.80
CA PHE A 383 6.24 16.36 5.91
C PHE A 383 4.74 16.07 5.97
N PHE A 384 4.34 14.81 6.07
CA PHE A 384 2.92 14.46 6.21
C PHE A 384 2.31 15.11 7.46
N SER A 385 2.92 14.86 8.61
CA SER A 385 2.40 15.35 9.89
C SER A 385 2.41 16.88 9.98
N ALA A 386 3.51 17.52 9.58
CA ALA A 386 3.64 18.98 9.58
C ALA A 386 2.66 19.65 8.60
N SER A 387 2.43 19.04 7.42
CA SER A 387 1.51 19.59 6.42
C SER A 387 0.09 19.70 6.95
N ARG A 388 -0.43 18.64 7.56
CA ARG A 388 -1.78 18.65 8.14
C ARG A 388 -1.93 19.74 9.22
N ASP A 389 -1.03 19.75 10.19
CA ASP A 389 -1.11 20.70 11.31
C ASP A 389 -1.07 22.15 10.82
N VAL A 390 -0.16 22.46 9.93
CA VAL A 390 0.07 23.83 9.47
C VAL A 390 -1.00 24.28 8.48
N VAL A 391 -1.36 23.48 7.49
CA VAL A 391 -2.38 23.83 6.48
C VAL A 391 -3.75 24.01 7.13
N GLN A 392 -4.14 23.14 8.06
CA GLN A 392 -5.40 23.33 8.80
C GLN A 392 -5.43 24.63 9.62
N LYS A 393 -4.30 25.04 10.21
CA LYS A 393 -4.20 26.32 10.93
C LYS A 393 -4.25 27.52 9.99
N MET A 394 -3.72 27.39 8.77
CA MET A 394 -3.89 28.41 7.73
C MET A 394 -5.36 28.56 7.34
N ILE A 395 -6.06 27.46 7.08
CA ILE A 395 -7.49 27.45 6.73
C ILE A 395 -8.35 28.06 7.88
N LYS A 396 -8.01 27.79 9.12
CA LYS A 396 -8.67 28.38 10.31
C LYS A 396 -8.33 29.87 10.52
N GLY A 397 -7.38 30.42 9.75
CA GLY A 397 -6.92 31.80 9.92
C GLY A 397 -6.02 32.01 11.16
N GLU A 398 -5.53 30.93 11.75
CA GLU A 398 -4.62 30.99 12.90
C GLU A 398 -3.18 31.32 12.47
N TYR A 399 -2.79 30.88 11.27
CA TYR A 399 -1.49 31.16 10.65
C TYR A 399 -1.66 31.87 9.31
N ASN A 400 -0.89 32.93 9.11
CA ASN A 400 -0.59 33.47 7.78
C ASN A 400 0.60 32.73 7.17
N ALA A 401 0.92 32.97 5.91
CA ALA A 401 2.01 32.31 5.19
C ALA A 401 3.35 32.32 5.94
N LYS A 402 3.72 33.47 6.55
CA LYS A 402 4.97 33.59 7.30
C LYS A 402 4.98 32.74 8.57
N GLN A 403 3.87 32.72 9.30
CA GLN A 403 3.74 31.91 10.52
C GLN A 403 3.72 30.43 10.18
N ALA A 404 3.04 30.06 9.09
CA ALA A 404 2.99 28.71 8.56
C ALA A 404 4.39 28.19 8.20
N TYR A 405 5.17 28.97 7.43
CA TYR A 405 6.56 28.65 7.11
C TYR A 405 7.39 28.40 8.38
N SER A 406 7.33 29.32 9.35
CA SER A 406 8.14 29.20 10.57
C SER A 406 7.74 27.98 11.41
N ALA A 407 6.43 27.73 11.54
CA ALA A 407 5.93 26.58 12.30
C ALA A 407 6.28 25.23 11.63
N PHE A 408 6.19 25.17 10.31
CA PHE A 408 6.54 23.98 9.56
C PHE A 408 8.04 23.67 9.66
N ASP A 409 8.90 24.67 9.48
CA ASP A 409 10.36 24.53 9.62
C ASP A 409 10.74 24.08 11.04
N GLU A 410 10.08 24.62 12.07
CA GLU A 410 10.30 24.21 13.47
C GLU A 410 9.91 22.75 13.69
N LEU A 411 8.79 22.28 13.12
CA LEU A 411 8.34 20.89 13.22
C LEU A 411 9.34 19.91 12.57
N LEU A 412 9.83 20.22 11.36
CA LEU A 412 10.83 19.40 10.69
C LEU A 412 12.14 19.32 11.47
N ARG A 413 12.63 20.45 11.99
CA ARG A 413 13.86 20.47 12.79
C ARG A 413 13.71 19.74 14.12
N ALA A 414 12.51 19.77 14.71
CA ALA A 414 12.24 19.07 15.96
C ALA A 414 12.16 17.55 15.75
N ALA A 415 11.62 17.09 14.63
CA ALA A 415 11.55 15.68 14.30
C ALA A 415 12.94 15.03 14.20
N ASN A 416 13.91 15.76 13.65
CA ASN A 416 15.32 15.31 13.56
C ASN A 416 16.07 15.26 14.90
N GLY A 417 15.46 15.66 16.02
CA GLY A 417 16.07 15.70 17.35
C GLY A 417 15.29 15.00 18.46
N ALA A 418 14.24 14.25 18.10
CA ALA A 418 13.38 13.56 19.08
C ALA A 418 14.12 12.42 19.79
N GLU A 419 13.96 12.32 21.13
CA GLU A 419 14.44 11.15 21.89
C GLU A 419 13.63 9.90 21.47
N GLU A 420 14.33 8.80 21.20
CA GLU A 420 13.67 7.52 20.92
C GLU A 420 12.85 7.04 22.14
N PRO A 421 11.63 6.52 21.92
CA PRO A 421 10.83 5.94 22.98
C PRO A 421 11.53 4.72 23.60
N LYS A 422 11.19 4.41 24.85
CA LYS A 422 11.76 3.27 25.57
C LYS A 422 11.55 1.98 24.81
N PRO A 423 12.61 1.18 24.58
CA PRO A 423 12.49 -0.06 23.82
C PRO A 423 11.69 -1.13 24.56
N VAL A 424 10.97 -1.95 23.78
CA VAL A 424 10.34 -3.20 24.22
C VAL A 424 11.30 -4.34 23.93
N THR A 425 11.62 -5.17 24.94
CA THR A 425 12.56 -6.27 24.79
C THR A 425 11.84 -7.55 24.34
N ILE A 426 12.28 -8.14 23.22
CA ILE A 426 11.86 -9.46 22.76
C ILE A 426 12.98 -10.45 23.04
N GLY A 427 12.67 -11.50 23.80
CA GLY A 427 13.68 -12.43 24.32
C GLY A 427 14.18 -13.46 23.32
N GLU A 428 13.35 -13.86 22.35
CA GLU A 428 13.64 -14.97 21.44
C GLU A 428 13.48 -14.60 19.96
N THR A 429 14.20 -15.35 19.10
CA THR A 429 14.13 -15.17 17.66
C THR A 429 13.30 -16.29 17.03
N TYR A 430 12.28 -15.91 16.26
CA TYR A 430 11.44 -16.83 15.51
C TYR A 430 11.58 -16.58 14.00
N SER A 431 11.87 -17.64 13.23
CA SER A 431 11.95 -17.58 11.77
C SER A 431 10.58 -17.30 11.14
N ARG A 432 10.58 -16.52 10.08
CA ARG A 432 9.41 -16.32 9.23
C ARG A 432 9.17 -17.49 8.28
N SER A 433 10.22 -18.19 7.85
CA SER A 433 10.12 -19.30 6.90
C SER A 433 9.20 -20.40 7.39
N PHE A 434 8.41 -20.95 6.46
CA PHE A 434 7.52 -22.05 6.77
C PHE A 434 8.31 -23.36 6.91
N THR A 435 7.95 -24.13 7.91
CA THR A 435 8.51 -25.49 8.13
C THR A 435 7.86 -26.49 7.17
N ASP A 436 8.44 -27.70 7.11
CA ASP A 436 7.86 -28.84 6.35
C ASP A 436 6.42 -29.17 6.78
N LYS A 437 5.98 -28.70 7.95
CA LYS A 437 4.61 -28.86 8.44
C LYS A 437 3.67 -27.73 7.99
N GLY A 438 4.17 -26.72 7.30
CA GLY A 438 3.40 -25.55 6.89
C GLY A 438 3.20 -24.49 7.98
N VAL A 439 4.06 -24.46 9.00
CA VAL A 439 4.01 -23.47 10.09
C VAL A 439 5.17 -22.48 9.96
N SER A 440 4.88 -21.18 10.01
CA SER A 440 5.87 -20.14 10.24
C SER A 440 5.98 -19.85 11.73
N PRO A 441 7.13 -20.11 12.38
CA PRO A 441 7.27 -19.90 13.83
C PRO A 441 6.96 -18.47 14.27
N ALA A 442 7.44 -17.45 13.52
CA ALA A 442 7.17 -16.05 13.85
C ALA A 442 5.68 -15.72 13.79
N VAL A 443 5.00 -16.12 12.72
CA VAL A 443 3.56 -15.87 12.53
C VAL A 443 2.74 -16.61 13.59
N SER A 444 3.09 -17.85 13.88
CA SER A 444 2.42 -18.65 14.89
C SER A 444 2.59 -18.07 16.30
N SER A 445 3.79 -17.61 16.65
CA SER A 445 4.06 -16.96 17.96
C SER A 445 3.27 -15.66 18.11
N ILE A 446 3.23 -14.81 17.07
CA ILE A 446 2.41 -13.58 17.08
C ILE A 446 0.92 -13.94 17.26
N ALA A 447 0.42 -14.92 16.53
CA ALA A 447 -0.97 -15.35 16.62
C ALA A 447 -1.32 -15.90 18.01
N ALA A 448 -0.46 -16.72 18.59
CA ALA A 448 -0.65 -17.26 19.94
C ALA A 448 -0.66 -16.14 20.99
N THR A 449 0.26 -15.18 20.89
CA THR A 449 0.31 -14.02 21.79
C THR A 449 -0.95 -13.14 21.67
N LEU A 450 -1.43 -12.90 20.45
CA LEU A 450 -2.69 -12.16 20.22
C LEU A 450 -3.89 -12.91 20.80
N ARG A 451 -3.95 -14.24 20.65
CA ARG A 451 -4.99 -15.06 21.25
C ARG A 451 -5.03 -14.89 22.78
N GLU A 452 -3.87 -14.93 23.42
CA GLU A 452 -3.73 -14.70 24.87
C GLU A 452 -4.17 -13.29 25.26
N MET A 453 -3.72 -12.28 24.53
CA MET A 453 -4.09 -10.87 24.74
C MET A 453 -5.61 -10.65 24.70
N TYR A 454 -6.32 -11.32 23.79
CA TYR A 454 -7.79 -11.24 23.69
C TYR A 454 -8.52 -12.17 24.68
N GLY A 455 -7.81 -13.04 25.38
CA GLY A 455 -8.41 -14.08 26.22
C GLY A 455 -9.35 -14.99 25.43
N ALA A 456 -8.99 -15.27 24.19
CA ALA A 456 -9.79 -16.08 23.26
C ALA A 456 -9.39 -17.57 23.34
N ASP A 457 -10.35 -18.47 23.05
CA ASP A 457 -10.05 -19.90 22.89
C ASP A 457 -9.35 -20.15 21.56
N VAL A 458 -9.72 -19.38 20.53
CA VAL A 458 -9.23 -19.51 19.15
C VAL A 458 -8.93 -18.14 18.57
N LEU A 459 -7.81 -18.01 17.86
CA LEU A 459 -7.55 -16.89 16.98
C LEU A 459 -7.44 -17.38 15.53
N ILE A 460 -8.08 -16.70 14.61
CA ILE A 460 -8.07 -16.99 13.17
C ILE A 460 -7.70 -15.73 12.42
N THR A 461 -6.73 -15.81 11.52
CA THR A 461 -6.35 -14.69 10.64
C THR A 461 -5.65 -15.22 9.40
N PRO A 462 -5.77 -14.57 8.24
CA PRO A 462 -4.84 -14.81 7.15
C PRO A 462 -3.39 -14.54 7.58
N ALA A 463 -2.45 -15.36 7.13
CA ALA A 463 -1.04 -15.23 7.53
C ALA A 463 -0.43 -13.87 7.14
N TYR A 464 -0.91 -13.24 6.07
CA TYR A 464 -0.44 -11.93 5.61
C TYR A 464 -0.85 -10.77 6.55
N ASN A 465 -1.74 -10.98 7.51
CA ASN A 465 -2.06 -9.98 8.52
C ASN A 465 -1.00 -9.87 9.62
N LEU A 466 -0.09 -10.83 9.69
CA LEU A 466 0.97 -10.90 10.68
C LEU A 466 2.33 -10.78 10.00
N CYS A 467 3.12 -9.84 10.48
CA CYS A 467 4.45 -9.59 9.95
C CYS A 467 5.49 -10.35 10.78
N GLY A 468 6.47 -10.88 10.14
CA GLY A 468 7.67 -11.48 10.73
C GLY A 468 8.83 -11.24 9.77
N PRO A 469 10.04 -11.67 10.07
CA PRO A 469 10.46 -12.44 11.24
C PRO A 469 10.42 -11.66 12.55
N VAL A 470 10.46 -12.38 13.67
CA VAL A 470 10.63 -11.81 14.99
C VAL A 470 12.05 -12.14 15.47
N SER A 471 12.85 -11.12 15.71
CA SER A 471 14.23 -11.28 16.20
C SER A 471 14.35 -10.89 17.66
N ALA A 472 15.16 -11.60 18.43
CA ALA A 472 15.49 -11.17 19.78
C ALA A 472 16.19 -9.81 19.75
N GLY A 473 15.80 -8.91 20.63
CA GLY A 473 16.39 -7.59 20.75
C GLY A 473 15.44 -6.53 21.29
N GLU A 474 15.86 -5.31 21.20
CA GLU A 474 15.08 -4.14 21.62
C GLU A 474 14.32 -3.57 20.41
N TYR A 475 13.03 -3.39 20.59
CA TYR A 475 12.10 -2.83 19.60
C TYR A 475 11.59 -1.48 20.08
N THR A 476 11.51 -0.49 19.21
CA THR A 476 10.74 0.70 19.53
C THR A 476 9.25 0.37 19.62
N GLU A 477 8.47 1.23 20.26
CA GLU A 477 7.01 1.10 20.31
C GLU A 477 6.41 0.97 18.90
N LYS A 478 6.89 1.77 17.97
CA LYS A 478 6.51 1.75 16.57
C LYS A 478 6.82 0.40 15.92
N MET A 479 8.01 -0.15 16.15
CA MET A 479 8.42 -1.45 15.59
C MET A 479 7.57 -2.62 16.10
N THR A 480 7.16 -2.63 17.39
CA THR A 480 6.25 -3.68 17.87
C THR A 480 4.92 -3.66 17.14
N GLY A 481 4.40 -2.48 16.85
CA GLY A 481 3.19 -2.30 16.05
C GLY A 481 3.27 -2.91 14.64
N TYR A 482 4.48 -3.05 14.09
CA TYR A 482 4.68 -3.60 12.74
C TYR A 482 4.56 -5.12 12.64
N MET A 483 4.51 -5.83 13.74
CA MET A 483 4.22 -7.27 13.76
C MET A 483 2.78 -7.57 13.33
N VAL A 484 1.90 -6.58 13.41
CA VAL A 484 0.51 -6.66 12.98
C VAL A 484 0.25 -5.64 11.86
N MET A 485 -0.24 -6.13 10.71
CA MET A 485 -0.49 -5.28 9.53
C MET A 485 -1.46 -4.13 9.83
N PRO A 486 -1.24 -2.93 9.21
CA PRO A 486 -2.17 -1.82 9.33
C PRO A 486 -3.60 -2.16 8.92
N ASN A 487 -3.76 -3.01 7.92
CA ASN A 487 -5.07 -3.43 7.41
C ASN A 487 -5.80 -4.38 8.36
N ALA A 488 -5.12 -4.94 9.35
CA ALA A 488 -5.70 -5.71 10.45
C ALA A 488 -5.94 -4.84 11.69
N LEU A 489 -6.24 -3.56 11.48
CA LEU A 489 -6.42 -2.58 12.56
C LEU A 489 -7.52 -2.95 13.55
N ILE A 490 -8.54 -3.66 13.09
CA ILE A 490 -9.68 -4.06 13.91
C ILE A 490 -9.73 -5.57 14.02
N ALA A 491 -9.63 -6.08 15.25
CA ALA A 491 -9.98 -7.46 15.55
C ALA A 491 -11.46 -7.51 15.94
N GLY A 492 -12.16 -8.54 15.49
CA GLY A 492 -13.43 -8.93 16.03
C GLY A 492 -13.24 -10.03 17.06
N VAL A 493 -13.80 -9.85 18.25
CA VAL A 493 -13.86 -10.90 19.27
C VAL A 493 -15.31 -11.34 19.45
N CYS A 494 -15.60 -12.60 19.12
CA CYS A 494 -16.89 -13.23 19.27
C CYS A 494 -16.89 -14.11 20.52
N GLU A 495 -17.76 -13.84 21.47
CA GLU A 495 -17.83 -14.62 22.72
C GLU A 495 -18.41 -16.03 22.50
N GLU A 496 -19.31 -16.20 21.53
CA GLU A 496 -20.06 -17.44 21.31
C GLU A 496 -20.16 -17.82 19.82
N MET A 497 -19.05 -18.30 19.24
CA MET A 497 -19.08 -18.88 17.89
C MET A 497 -19.17 -20.41 17.97
N THR A 498 -20.13 -21.03 17.28
CA THR A 498 -20.25 -22.50 17.25
C THR A 498 -19.14 -23.14 16.42
N GLY A 499 -18.77 -24.39 16.73
CA GLY A 499 -17.76 -25.12 15.98
C GLY A 499 -18.08 -25.29 14.50
N ARG A 500 -19.39 -25.30 14.13
CA ARG A 500 -19.83 -25.25 12.73
C ARG A 500 -19.43 -23.93 12.07
N GLN A 501 -19.65 -22.79 12.73
CA GLN A 501 -19.27 -21.46 12.22
C GLN A 501 -17.76 -21.31 12.13
N VAL A 502 -17.01 -21.81 13.14
CA VAL A 502 -15.54 -21.84 13.12
C VAL A 502 -15.03 -22.64 11.92
N ARG A 503 -15.59 -23.83 11.66
CA ARG A 503 -15.20 -24.66 10.52
C ARG A 503 -15.53 -23.99 9.19
N GLU A 504 -16.68 -23.35 9.06
CA GLU A 504 -17.07 -22.63 7.85
C GLU A 504 -16.15 -21.42 7.60
N LEU A 505 -15.81 -20.64 8.63
CA LEU A 505 -14.87 -19.54 8.53
C LEU A 505 -13.49 -20.03 8.06
N LEU A 506 -12.96 -21.09 8.67
CA LEU A 506 -11.70 -21.70 8.26
C LEU A 506 -11.74 -22.25 6.83
N ARG A 507 -12.84 -22.87 6.43
CA ARG A 507 -13.03 -23.40 5.08
C ARG A 507 -12.97 -22.26 4.04
N CYS A 508 -13.69 -21.18 4.27
CA CYS A 508 -13.71 -20.04 3.36
C CYS A 508 -12.33 -19.37 3.23
N LEU A 509 -11.60 -19.24 4.34
CA LEU A 509 -10.24 -18.69 4.33
C LEU A 509 -9.22 -19.64 3.67
N THR A 510 -9.43 -20.94 3.72
CA THR A 510 -8.52 -21.95 3.15
C THR A 510 -8.80 -22.19 1.66
N GLU A 511 -10.07 -22.34 1.29
CA GLU A 511 -10.48 -22.67 -0.07
C GLU A 511 -10.71 -21.41 -0.93
N GLY A 512 -10.88 -20.28 -0.28
CA GLY A 512 -11.26 -19.01 -0.88
C GLY A 512 -12.78 -18.87 -1.05
N ASP A 513 -13.23 -17.65 -1.03
CA ASP A 513 -14.61 -17.25 -1.30
C ASP A 513 -14.60 -16.00 -2.18
N GLU A 514 -15.73 -15.59 -2.75
CA GLU A 514 -15.80 -14.40 -3.63
C GLU A 514 -15.33 -13.12 -2.91
N ASP A 515 -15.59 -13.04 -1.59
CA ASP A 515 -15.22 -11.90 -0.74
C ASP A 515 -13.88 -12.12 0.00
N VAL A 516 -13.18 -13.22 -0.23
CA VAL A 516 -11.93 -13.59 0.46
C VAL A 516 -10.84 -13.93 -0.55
N LEU A 517 -9.63 -13.44 -0.30
CA LEU A 517 -8.47 -13.76 -1.13
C LEU A 517 -8.20 -15.28 -1.11
N LYS A 518 -8.14 -15.88 -2.30
CA LYS A 518 -7.83 -17.31 -2.44
C LYS A 518 -6.35 -17.58 -2.12
N PRO A 519 -6.03 -18.46 -1.17
CA PRO A 519 -4.66 -18.85 -0.89
C PRO A 519 -4.01 -19.56 -2.08
N PHE A 520 -2.82 -19.13 -2.48
CA PHE A 520 -2.04 -19.74 -3.56
C PHE A 520 -0.67 -20.27 -3.08
N ASN A 521 -0.26 -19.93 -1.86
CA ASN A 521 0.94 -20.48 -1.19
C ASN A 521 0.74 -20.51 0.33
N LEU A 522 1.70 -21.08 1.06
CA LEU A 522 1.64 -21.22 2.52
C LEU A 522 1.54 -19.86 3.25
N SER A 523 2.11 -18.79 2.70
CA SER A 523 2.08 -17.47 3.33
C SER A 523 0.71 -16.79 3.26
N THR A 524 -0.23 -17.33 2.49
CA THR A 524 -1.60 -16.82 2.34
C THR A 524 -2.65 -17.69 3.03
N LEU A 525 -2.29 -18.87 3.52
CA LEU A 525 -3.18 -19.72 4.30
C LEU A 525 -3.59 -19.06 5.64
N PRO A 526 -4.74 -19.41 6.19
CA PRO A 526 -5.12 -18.93 7.53
C PRO A 526 -4.18 -19.46 8.59
N VAL A 527 -3.81 -18.58 9.51
CA VAL A 527 -3.15 -18.92 10.76
C VAL A 527 -4.23 -19.18 11.81
N VAL A 528 -4.04 -20.25 12.56
CA VAL A 528 -4.97 -20.64 13.61
C VAL A 528 -4.18 -20.86 14.89
N SER A 529 -4.57 -20.19 15.96
CA SER A 529 -4.04 -20.46 17.30
C SER A 529 -5.14 -21.03 18.19
N GLY A 530 -4.83 -22.03 18.99
CA GLY A 530 -5.78 -22.77 19.84
C GLY A 530 -6.48 -23.96 19.17
N LEU A 531 -6.37 -24.11 17.84
CA LEU A 531 -6.86 -25.26 17.08
C LEU A 531 -5.79 -25.74 16.09
N GLY A 532 -5.90 -27.01 15.69
CA GLY A 532 -5.13 -27.57 14.57
C GLY A 532 -5.99 -27.76 13.34
N ILE A 533 -5.47 -27.41 12.16
CA ILE A 533 -6.12 -27.68 10.87
C ILE A 533 -5.28 -28.62 10.01
N GLU A 534 -5.96 -29.42 9.20
CA GLU A 534 -5.34 -30.28 8.18
C GLU A 534 -5.86 -29.85 6.81
N VAL A 535 -4.96 -29.51 5.91
CA VAL A 535 -5.27 -29.06 4.55
C VAL A 535 -4.57 -29.97 3.53
N THR A 536 -5.12 -30.06 2.33
CA THR A 536 -4.50 -30.71 1.19
C THR A 536 -4.25 -29.68 0.10
N GLU A 537 -3.04 -29.70 -0.45
CA GLU A 537 -2.70 -28.88 -1.62
C GLU A 537 -3.42 -29.44 -2.86
N GLU A 538 -4.02 -28.55 -3.64
CA GLU A 538 -4.76 -28.84 -4.87
C GLU A 538 -4.23 -27.95 -6.00
N GLU A 539 -4.56 -28.27 -7.26
CA GLU A 539 -4.05 -27.57 -8.45
C GLU A 539 -4.21 -26.03 -8.38
N ASN A 540 -5.21 -25.53 -7.67
CA ASN A 540 -5.50 -24.11 -7.58
C ASN A 540 -5.69 -23.62 -6.12
N GLY A 541 -4.91 -24.09 -5.18
CA GLY A 541 -4.94 -23.66 -3.78
C GLY A 541 -5.03 -24.84 -2.81
N TYR A 542 -5.83 -24.71 -1.77
CA TYR A 542 -5.90 -25.66 -0.67
C TYR A 542 -7.33 -26.06 -0.37
N SER A 543 -7.51 -27.24 0.20
CA SER A 543 -8.80 -27.77 0.65
C SER A 543 -8.71 -28.16 2.13
N LEU A 544 -9.61 -27.65 2.96
CA LEU A 544 -9.68 -27.95 4.40
C LEU A 544 -10.25 -29.37 4.61
N LYS A 545 -9.50 -30.23 5.29
CA LYS A 545 -9.89 -31.62 5.54
C LYS A 545 -10.38 -31.86 6.97
N SER A 546 -9.74 -31.26 7.97
CA SER A 546 -10.15 -31.42 9.36
C SER A 546 -9.81 -30.20 10.22
N VAL A 547 -10.57 -30.01 11.31
CA VAL A 547 -10.33 -29.00 12.34
C VAL A 547 -10.37 -29.68 13.71
N LYS A 548 -9.29 -29.58 14.49
CA LYS A 548 -9.12 -30.32 15.74
C LYS A 548 -8.82 -29.40 16.92
N SER A 549 -9.39 -29.70 18.07
CA SER A 549 -9.00 -29.19 19.37
C SER A 549 -8.42 -30.35 20.18
N GLU A 550 -7.22 -30.18 20.73
CA GLU A 550 -6.52 -31.23 21.49
C GLU A 550 -6.47 -32.59 20.73
N GLY A 551 -6.28 -32.54 19.41
CA GLY A 551 -6.18 -33.73 18.55
C GLY A 551 -7.50 -34.41 18.19
N LYS A 552 -8.66 -33.88 18.63
CA LYS A 552 -10.00 -34.40 18.32
C LYS A 552 -10.75 -33.42 17.42
N GLU A 553 -11.54 -33.96 16.48
CA GLU A 553 -12.43 -33.13 15.66
C GLU A 553 -13.34 -32.26 16.54
N ILE A 554 -13.42 -30.96 16.19
CA ILE A 554 -14.34 -30.06 16.89
C ILE A 554 -15.79 -30.45 16.61
N LYS A 555 -16.65 -30.34 17.62
CA LYS A 555 -18.09 -30.60 17.47
C LYS A 555 -18.81 -29.37 16.95
N ASP A 556 -19.80 -29.58 16.13
CA ASP A 556 -20.58 -28.50 15.52
C ASP A 556 -21.30 -27.61 16.53
N ASP A 557 -21.72 -28.17 17.66
CA ASP A 557 -22.44 -27.51 18.74
C ASP A 557 -21.55 -27.01 19.88
N ALA A 558 -20.24 -27.27 19.84
CA ALA A 558 -19.31 -26.71 20.81
C ALA A 558 -19.16 -25.19 20.57
N VAL A 559 -19.04 -24.42 21.64
CA VAL A 559 -18.97 -22.97 21.60
C VAL A 559 -17.55 -22.54 21.94
N TYR A 560 -17.03 -21.57 21.21
CA TYR A 560 -15.69 -21.00 21.34
C TYR A 560 -15.77 -19.48 21.39
N LYS A 561 -14.92 -18.88 22.23
CA LYS A 561 -14.56 -17.47 22.11
C LYS A 561 -13.52 -17.33 21.01
N VAL A 562 -13.88 -16.68 19.92
CA VAL A 562 -13.05 -16.59 18.71
C VAL A 562 -12.63 -15.15 18.48
N ALA A 563 -11.34 -14.90 18.39
CA ALA A 563 -10.80 -13.66 17.84
C ALA A 563 -10.42 -13.87 16.37
N TYR A 564 -10.72 -12.89 15.53
CA TYR A 564 -10.25 -12.86 14.15
C TYR A 564 -9.71 -11.46 13.82
N LEU A 565 -8.65 -11.40 13.01
CA LEU A 565 -8.16 -10.14 12.51
C LEU A 565 -8.86 -9.84 11.18
N ASN A 566 -9.49 -8.66 11.13
CA ASN A 566 -10.33 -8.25 10.01
C ASN A 566 -9.49 -7.60 8.90
N PRO A 567 -9.26 -8.26 7.75
CA PRO A 567 -8.77 -7.58 6.56
C PRO A 567 -9.87 -6.67 5.98
N ALA A 568 -9.47 -5.65 5.24
CA ALA A 568 -10.42 -4.77 4.56
C ALA A 568 -11.44 -5.58 3.72
N GLY A 569 -12.72 -5.31 3.90
CA GLY A 569 -13.82 -6.03 3.21
C GLY A 569 -14.34 -7.28 3.94
N PHE A 570 -13.68 -7.73 5.00
CA PHE A 570 -14.08 -8.97 5.70
C PHE A 570 -15.46 -8.87 6.40
N TYR A 571 -15.87 -7.65 6.75
CA TYR A 571 -17.22 -7.43 7.30
C TYR A 571 -18.32 -7.86 6.32
N ASN A 572 -18.19 -7.51 5.04
CA ASN A 572 -19.16 -7.94 4.02
C ASN A 572 -19.21 -9.46 3.89
N PHE A 573 -18.04 -10.12 3.95
CA PHE A 573 -17.95 -11.57 3.98
C PHE A 573 -18.68 -12.16 5.18
N LEU A 574 -18.50 -11.63 6.38
CA LEU A 574 -19.19 -12.11 7.58
C LEU A 574 -20.70 -11.92 7.47
N MET A 575 -21.16 -10.77 6.96
CA MET A 575 -22.58 -10.48 6.73
C MET A 575 -23.20 -11.42 5.70
N ASN A 576 -22.48 -11.73 4.63
CA ASN A 576 -22.96 -12.65 3.59
C ASN A 576 -23.05 -14.10 4.08
N ARG A 577 -22.23 -14.51 5.05
CA ARG A 577 -22.12 -15.90 5.50
C ARG A 577 -22.80 -16.20 6.81
N PHE A 578 -22.86 -15.23 7.72
CA PHE A 578 -23.29 -15.44 9.10
C PHE A 578 -24.39 -14.47 9.56
N ALA A 579 -25.14 -13.90 8.62
CA ALA A 579 -26.34 -13.14 8.94
C ALA A 579 -27.61 -14.02 8.95
N ASP A 580 -28.58 -13.62 9.75
CA ASP A 580 -29.93 -14.19 9.74
C ASP A 580 -30.75 -13.65 8.54
N GLU A 581 -32.01 -14.10 8.42
CA GLU A 581 -32.93 -13.65 7.37
C GLU A 581 -33.28 -12.14 7.47
N GLU A 582 -33.04 -11.53 8.61
CA GLU A 582 -33.27 -10.10 8.88
C GLU A 582 -32.00 -9.26 8.61
N GLY A 583 -30.87 -9.91 8.30
CA GLY A 583 -29.59 -9.25 8.03
C GLY A 583 -28.77 -8.93 9.28
N ASN A 584 -29.03 -9.55 10.43
CA ASN A 584 -28.22 -9.40 11.63
C ASN A 584 -27.20 -10.54 11.71
N LEU A 585 -25.99 -10.26 12.20
CA LEU A 585 -25.00 -11.31 12.47
C LEU A 585 -25.51 -12.30 13.51
N LEU A 586 -25.21 -13.58 13.31
CA LEU A 586 -25.61 -14.70 14.19
C LEU A 586 -24.82 -14.73 15.52
N PHE A 587 -23.90 -13.80 15.74
CA PHE A 587 -23.10 -13.66 16.95
C PHE A 587 -22.76 -12.18 17.19
N GLU A 588 -22.55 -11.82 18.44
CA GLU A 588 -22.05 -10.49 18.81
C GLU A 588 -20.55 -10.40 18.59
N ILE A 589 -20.09 -9.25 18.08
CA ILE A 589 -18.68 -8.95 17.82
C ILE A 589 -18.28 -7.73 18.66
N GLN A 590 -17.24 -7.89 19.47
CA GLN A 590 -16.54 -6.76 20.04
C GLN A 590 -15.39 -6.37 19.13
N GLU A 591 -15.38 -5.15 18.63
CA GLU A 591 -14.26 -4.62 17.83
C GLU A 591 -13.16 -4.05 18.73
N ILE A 592 -11.91 -4.40 18.43
CA ILE A 592 -10.73 -3.95 19.15
C ILE A 592 -9.70 -3.42 18.16
N GLN A 593 -9.13 -2.26 18.44
CA GLN A 593 -8.02 -1.68 17.69
C GLN A 593 -6.75 -2.51 17.95
N THR A 594 -6.49 -3.47 17.09
CA THR A 594 -5.49 -4.52 17.31
C THR A 594 -4.09 -3.96 17.52
N ARG A 595 -3.60 -3.07 16.64
CA ARG A 595 -2.24 -2.54 16.73
C ARG A 595 -2.02 -1.74 18.01
N ALA A 596 -2.96 -0.90 18.42
CA ALA A 596 -2.87 -0.14 19.63
C ALA A 596 -2.87 -1.06 20.89
N ALA A 597 -3.81 -2.02 20.92
CA ALA A 597 -3.88 -3.00 22.01
C ALA A 597 -2.62 -3.87 22.09
N TRP A 598 -2.10 -4.33 20.94
CA TRP A 598 -0.84 -5.08 20.84
C TRP A 598 0.36 -4.28 21.36
N THR A 599 0.50 -3.02 20.94
CA THR A 599 1.59 -2.16 21.37
C THR A 599 1.57 -1.96 22.89
N GLU A 600 0.40 -1.69 23.48
CA GLU A 600 0.27 -1.56 24.93
C GLU A 600 0.56 -2.88 25.66
N TYR A 601 0.05 -4.01 25.17
CA TYR A 601 0.32 -5.33 25.73
C TYR A 601 1.81 -5.63 25.78
N MET A 602 2.54 -5.36 24.70
CA MET A 602 3.99 -5.55 24.65
C MET A 602 4.74 -4.59 25.60
N LYS A 603 4.29 -3.33 25.73
CA LYS A 603 4.87 -2.34 26.67
C LYS A 603 4.69 -2.73 28.14
N GLU A 604 3.65 -3.46 28.48
CA GLU A 604 3.43 -4.00 29.83
C GLU A 604 4.43 -5.12 30.20
N GLY A 605 5.28 -5.53 29.26
CA GLY A 605 6.34 -6.50 29.46
C GLY A 605 5.89 -7.95 29.27
N HIS A 606 4.80 -8.17 28.58
CA HIS A 606 4.36 -9.52 28.21
C HIS A 606 5.34 -10.16 27.22
N CYS A 607 5.60 -11.43 27.39
CA CYS A 607 6.47 -12.21 26.51
C CYS A 607 5.68 -12.72 25.28
N MET A 608 6.40 -12.93 24.19
CA MET A 608 5.86 -13.66 23.04
C MET A 608 5.55 -15.11 23.45
N ALA A 609 4.38 -15.61 23.03
CA ALA A 609 4.01 -17.00 23.25
C ALA A 609 4.82 -17.94 22.33
N GLU A 610 5.01 -19.18 22.78
CA GLU A 610 5.66 -20.21 21.97
C GLU A 610 4.86 -20.50 20.69
N PRO A 611 5.54 -20.77 19.54
CA PRO A 611 4.89 -21.16 18.32
C PRO A 611 4.07 -22.44 18.46
N GLU A 612 2.88 -22.46 17.89
CA GLU A 612 2.00 -23.63 17.86
C GLU A 612 2.07 -24.35 16.52
N ASP A 613 2.09 -25.69 16.51
CA ASP A 613 1.91 -26.50 15.30
C ASP A 613 0.42 -26.56 14.94
N TYR A 614 -0.08 -25.53 14.27
CA TYR A 614 -1.53 -25.35 13.97
C TYR A 614 -1.99 -25.94 12.65
N ILE A 615 -1.08 -26.23 11.70
CA ILE A 615 -1.42 -26.67 10.35
C ILE A 615 -0.61 -27.90 9.94
N ILE A 616 -1.24 -28.80 9.22
CA ILE A 616 -0.61 -29.93 8.54
C ILE A 616 -1.01 -29.86 7.07
N VAL A 617 -0.04 -29.69 6.19
CA VAL A 617 -0.23 -29.73 4.73
C VAL A 617 0.05 -31.15 4.23
N LYS A 618 -0.84 -31.71 3.37
CA LYS A 618 -0.71 -33.05 2.76
C LYS A 618 -0.80 -32.99 1.27
#